data_b471a67c1844984d75853f0475f0966f
#
_entry.id   b471a67c1844984d75853f0475f0966f
#
_cell.length_a   1.000
_cell.length_b   1.000
_cell.length_c   1.000
_cell.angle_alpha   90.00
_cell.angle_beta   90.00
_cell.angle_gamma   90.00
#
_symmetry.space_group_name_H-M   'P 1'
#
loop_
_entity.id
_entity.type
_entity.pdbx_description
1 polymer ?
#
loop_
_entity_poly.entity_id
_entity_poly.type
_entity_poly.pdbx_seq_one_letter_code
_entity_poly.pdbx_strand_id
1 'polypeptide(L)'
;MEENGGVLRYSANTTASTKGPKAAVVNMTGYWGNKTKTIAKMKEYIEEAGKKGVDILVFPETVLTGYGYLQPSQDPFYQKFGVSMQVYTAETIPGATTNELSKYAKKYNMYIIFGMTEKDEAGTIKDNGVEKVYNSAAILYPNGKIDSYQKIHRAGQENKWSVTGKTPKIIETKWGKIGVDICRDGHFYPELGRYYAAMGCTMFVHPTATTGNAWYRSTRIGSYVDRDGMVAITCNLLGGDGIYVADGAYTYSPDDIDENGDFVGGSAIPETIYNQNEIEDDPYWNSRNWLGTGGVFNSTSFIATKGSTASTALKPRINYNGTGAYSEGFEERGNTSPLGLEIADMDLTGTGFSGTESTFKPALYAKLYDKTCKHYIAVVMYQKIKR
;
A
#
# COMPACT_ATOMS: atom_id res chain seq x y z
N MET A 1 31.79 2.92 16.88
CA MET A 1 31.72 3.41 15.48
C MET A 1 33.06 4.02 15.20
N GLU A 2 33.93 3.29 14.55
CA GLU A 2 35.27 3.77 14.21
C GLU A 2 35.16 4.73 13.05
N GLU A 3 35.73 5.92 13.22
CA GLU A 3 36.00 6.89 12.16
C GLU A 3 37.12 6.37 11.24
N ASN A 4 36.80 5.42 10.43
CA ASN A 4 37.58 5.16 9.24
C ASN A 4 36.80 5.73 8.07
N GLY A 5 37.36 6.72 7.39
CA GLY A 5 36.82 7.39 6.21
C GLY A 5 36.53 6.42 5.06
N GLY A 6 35.58 5.53 5.32
CA GLY A 6 35.08 4.57 4.37
C GLY A 6 34.25 5.30 3.32
N VAL A 7 34.84 5.54 2.19
CA VAL A 7 34.12 5.85 0.95
C VAL A 7 33.11 4.75 0.72
N LEU A 8 31.83 5.07 0.89
CA LEU A 8 30.75 4.18 0.47
C LEU A 8 30.89 3.98 -1.05
N ARG A 9 31.57 2.93 -1.43
CA ARG A 9 31.64 2.51 -2.84
C ARG A 9 30.29 1.92 -3.18
N TYR A 10 29.44 2.69 -3.84
CA TYR A 10 28.30 2.18 -4.56
C TYR A 10 28.84 1.34 -5.72
N SER A 11 29.10 0.07 -5.48
CA SER A 11 29.32 -0.86 -6.58
C SER A 11 27.98 -1.01 -7.28
N ALA A 12 27.85 -0.40 -8.44
CA ALA A 12 26.84 -0.83 -9.38
C ALA A 12 27.08 -2.33 -9.59
N ASN A 13 26.18 -3.17 -9.09
CA ASN A 13 26.23 -4.60 -9.33
C ASN A 13 25.92 -4.80 -10.82
N THR A 14 26.95 -4.78 -11.64
CA THR A 14 26.89 -4.85 -13.11
C THR A 14 26.57 -6.26 -13.63
N THR A 15 26.20 -7.20 -12.75
CA THR A 15 25.90 -8.60 -13.12
C THR A 15 24.61 -9.14 -12.49
N ALA A 16 23.67 -8.28 -12.08
CA ALA A 16 22.36 -8.75 -11.74
C ALA A 16 21.68 -9.35 -12.98
N SER A 17 21.12 -10.54 -12.85
CA SER A 17 20.27 -11.15 -13.87
C SER A 17 19.29 -10.09 -14.37
N THR A 18 19.26 -9.82 -15.66
CA THR A 18 18.33 -8.87 -16.28
C THR A 18 16.87 -9.32 -16.13
N LYS A 19 16.67 -10.62 -15.88
CA LYS A 19 15.36 -11.22 -15.64
C LYS A 19 14.98 -11.01 -14.17
N GLY A 20 13.97 -10.19 -13.94
CA GLY A 20 13.34 -9.96 -12.64
C GLY A 20 12.34 -11.05 -12.24
N PRO A 21 11.62 -10.84 -11.15
CA PRO A 21 10.52 -11.70 -10.74
C PRO A 21 9.32 -11.54 -11.68
N LYS A 22 8.46 -12.55 -11.70
CA LYS A 22 7.09 -12.39 -12.16
C LYS A 22 6.30 -11.76 -11.02
N ALA A 23 5.89 -10.50 -11.20
CA ALA A 23 5.16 -9.74 -10.20
C ALA A 23 3.67 -9.68 -10.53
N ALA A 24 2.85 -9.58 -9.50
CA ALA A 24 1.42 -9.35 -9.63
C ALA A 24 0.90 -8.34 -8.62
N VAL A 25 -0.09 -7.57 -9.03
CA VAL A 25 -0.89 -6.69 -8.18
C VAL A 25 -2.36 -7.11 -8.21
N VAL A 26 -3.05 -6.95 -7.09
CA VAL A 26 -4.46 -7.34 -6.95
C VAL A 26 -5.33 -6.11 -6.86
N ASN A 27 -6.14 -5.89 -7.88
CA ASN A 27 -7.19 -4.87 -7.83
C ASN A 27 -8.41 -5.44 -7.11
N MET A 28 -8.59 -5.05 -5.86
CA MET A 28 -9.73 -5.49 -5.05
C MET A 28 -10.15 -4.43 -4.04
N THR A 29 -11.36 -4.60 -3.56
CA THR A 29 -11.89 -3.87 -2.41
C THR A 29 -11.69 -4.69 -1.15
N GLY A 30 -11.31 -4.04 -0.05
CA GLY A 30 -11.39 -4.66 1.27
C GLY A 30 -12.84 -4.61 1.79
N TYR A 31 -13.30 -5.66 2.43
CA TYR A 31 -14.59 -5.64 3.13
C TYR A 31 -14.40 -4.96 4.48
N TRP A 32 -14.97 -3.76 4.64
CA TRP A 32 -14.79 -2.95 5.84
C TRP A 32 -15.19 -3.72 7.11
N GLY A 33 -14.24 -3.90 8.02
CA GLY A 33 -14.41 -4.61 9.28
C GLY A 33 -14.71 -6.11 9.15
N ASN A 34 -14.65 -6.71 7.95
CA ASN A 34 -14.94 -8.14 7.75
C ASN A 34 -13.70 -8.88 7.23
N LYS A 35 -12.90 -9.39 8.16
CA LYS A 35 -11.67 -10.12 7.83
C LYS A 35 -11.95 -11.45 7.15
N THR A 36 -12.97 -12.17 7.59
CA THR A 36 -13.29 -13.49 7.05
C THR A 36 -13.56 -13.44 5.55
N LYS A 37 -14.41 -12.50 5.10
CA LYS A 37 -14.67 -12.30 3.67
C LYS A 37 -13.43 -11.84 2.92
N THR A 38 -12.69 -10.88 3.48
CA THR A 38 -11.46 -10.38 2.84
C THR A 38 -10.43 -11.49 2.66
N ILE A 39 -10.17 -12.29 3.70
CA ILE A 39 -9.23 -13.42 3.64
C ILE A 39 -9.67 -14.46 2.61
N ALA A 40 -10.96 -14.80 2.56
CA ALA A 40 -11.49 -15.71 1.56
C ALA A 40 -11.20 -15.21 0.14
N LYS A 41 -11.48 -13.92 -0.14
CA LYS A 41 -11.20 -13.31 -1.44
C LYS A 41 -9.70 -13.22 -1.75
N MET A 42 -8.88 -12.87 -0.78
CA MET A 42 -7.43 -12.88 -0.94
C MET A 42 -6.91 -14.27 -1.31
N LYS A 43 -7.42 -15.33 -0.70
CA LYS A 43 -7.01 -16.71 -1.01
C LYS A 43 -7.30 -17.09 -2.47
N GLU A 44 -8.43 -16.68 -3.02
CA GLU A 44 -8.75 -16.90 -4.44
C GLU A 44 -7.65 -16.31 -5.34
N TYR A 45 -7.27 -15.03 -5.11
CA TYR A 45 -6.21 -14.38 -5.87
C TYR A 45 -4.82 -14.97 -5.62
N ILE A 46 -4.52 -15.36 -4.37
CA ILE A 46 -3.26 -16.03 -4.04
C ILE A 46 -3.14 -17.37 -4.78
N GLU A 47 -4.20 -18.16 -4.84
CA GLU A 47 -4.20 -19.42 -5.57
C GLU A 47 -4.08 -19.22 -7.08
N GLU A 48 -4.78 -18.23 -7.63
CA GLU A 48 -4.66 -17.88 -9.04
C GLU A 48 -3.24 -17.44 -9.40
N ALA A 49 -2.66 -16.53 -8.60
CA ALA A 49 -1.28 -16.06 -8.77
C ALA A 49 -0.27 -17.22 -8.67
N GLY A 50 -0.45 -18.08 -7.67
CA GLY A 50 0.41 -19.24 -7.48
C GLY A 50 0.37 -20.23 -8.65
N LYS A 51 -0.81 -20.53 -9.20
CA LYS A 51 -0.98 -21.36 -10.40
C LYS A 51 -0.34 -20.75 -11.66
N LYS A 52 -0.26 -19.42 -11.72
CA LYS A 52 0.39 -18.67 -12.82
C LYS A 52 1.89 -18.46 -12.60
N GLY A 53 2.46 -19.00 -11.51
CA GLY A 53 3.89 -18.93 -11.20
C GLY A 53 4.36 -17.50 -10.86
N VAL A 54 3.54 -16.73 -10.17
CA VAL A 54 3.91 -15.42 -9.65
C VAL A 54 4.95 -15.58 -8.53
N ASP A 55 5.99 -14.77 -8.56
CA ASP A 55 7.05 -14.74 -7.54
C ASP A 55 6.77 -13.72 -6.44
N ILE A 56 6.14 -12.58 -6.78
CA ILE A 56 5.81 -11.49 -5.84
C ILE A 56 4.37 -11.06 -6.08
N LEU A 57 3.52 -11.23 -5.08
CA LEU A 57 2.11 -10.83 -5.10
C LEU A 57 1.89 -9.70 -4.10
N VAL A 58 1.31 -8.60 -4.57
CA VAL A 58 1.05 -7.41 -3.76
C VAL A 58 -0.43 -7.10 -3.71
N PHE A 59 -0.94 -6.93 -2.51
CA PHE A 59 -2.29 -6.46 -2.22
C PHE A 59 -2.26 -5.00 -1.75
N PRO A 60 -3.40 -4.31 -1.77
CA PRO A 60 -3.50 -2.90 -1.38
C PRO A 60 -3.19 -2.61 0.10
N GLU A 61 -3.03 -1.32 0.40
CA GLU A 61 -2.98 -0.77 1.76
C GLU A 61 -4.27 -1.11 2.51
N THR A 62 -4.15 -1.52 3.78
CA THR A 62 -5.24 -1.89 4.70
C THR A 62 -6.32 -2.80 4.11
N VAL A 63 -6.00 -3.55 3.07
CA VAL A 63 -6.96 -4.42 2.37
C VAL A 63 -7.66 -5.39 3.30
N LEU A 64 -6.95 -5.89 4.34
CA LEU A 64 -7.47 -6.90 5.25
C LEU A 64 -8.73 -6.45 6.00
N THR A 65 -8.80 -5.17 6.34
CA THR A 65 -9.89 -4.63 7.19
C THR A 65 -10.65 -3.48 6.56
N GLY A 66 -10.16 -2.95 5.43
CA GLY A 66 -10.63 -1.69 4.86
C GLY A 66 -9.95 -0.48 5.47
N TYR A 67 -9.93 0.63 4.74
CA TYR A 67 -9.20 1.85 5.12
C TYR A 67 -10.06 2.80 5.98
N GLY A 68 -11.34 2.90 5.69
CA GLY A 68 -12.23 3.95 6.16
C GLY A 68 -12.35 4.06 7.68
N TYR A 69 -12.09 5.27 8.19
CA TYR A 69 -12.36 5.62 9.58
C TYR A 69 -13.74 6.24 9.72
N LEU A 70 -14.57 5.69 10.58
CA LEU A 70 -15.84 6.26 10.98
C LEU A 70 -15.72 7.00 12.32
N GLN A 71 -16.55 8.04 12.51
CA GLN A 71 -16.62 8.72 13.81
C GLN A 71 -17.17 7.74 14.86
N PRO A 72 -16.85 7.90 16.16
CA PRO A 72 -17.32 6.99 17.22
C PRO A 72 -18.82 6.75 17.23
N SER A 73 -19.62 7.76 16.89
CA SER A 73 -21.10 7.63 16.80
C SER A 73 -21.58 6.89 15.55
N GLN A 74 -20.71 6.64 14.60
CA GLN A 74 -21.01 6.01 13.31
C GLN A 74 -20.28 4.67 13.15
N ASP A 75 -19.35 4.35 14.05
CA ASP A 75 -18.57 3.12 14.00
C ASP A 75 -19.24 2.05 14.89
N PRO A 76 -19.82 0.98 14.32
CA PRO A 76 -20.41 -0.12 15.08
C PRO A 76 -19.45 -0.77 16.07
N PHE A 77 -18.17 -0.86 15.73
CA PHE A 77 -17.14 -1.38 16.64
C PHE A 77 -16.93 -0.46 17.83
N TYR A 78 -16.91 0.85 17.59
CA TYR A 78 -16.77 1.80 18.70
C TYR A 78 -17.99 1.76 19.64
N GLN A 79 -19.17 1.64 19.06
CA GLN A 79 -20.41 1.51 19.84
C GLN A 79 -20.45 0.22 20.67
N LYS A 80 -19.96 -0.90 20.12
CA LYS A 80 -19.98 -2.21 20.78
C LYS A 80 -18.81 -2.41 21.76
N PHE A 81 -17.61 -1.98 21.39
CA PHE A 81 -16.37 -2.32 22.08
C PHE A 81 -15.59 -1.12 22.61
N GLY A 82 -16.00 0.11 22.33
CA GLY A 82 -15.33 1.33 22.78
C GLY A 82 -14.03 1.68 22.05
N VAL A 83 -13.72 0.99 20.94
CA VAL A 83 -12.56 1.24 20.08
C VAL A 83 -12.97 1.22 18.61
N SER A 84 -12.18 1.90 17.76
CA SER A 84 -12.50 1.93 16.33
C SER A 84 -12.34 0.56 15.67
N MET A 85 -12.98 0.38 14.51
CA MET A 85 -12.83 -0.82 13.68
C MET A 85 -11.37 -1.18 13.47
N GLN A 86 -10.52 -0.19 13.15
CA GLN A 86 -9.10 -0.42 12.88
C GLN A 86 -8.34 -0.98 14.09
N VAL A 87 -8.68 -0.52 15.29
CA VAL A 87 -8.07 -1.01 16.54
C VAL A 87 -8.61 -2.39 16.90
N TYR A 88 -9.91 -2.61 16.78
CA TYR A 88 -10.54 -3.88 17.11
C TYR A 88 -10.02 -5.03 16.22
N THR A 89 -9.95 -4.80 14.92
CA THR A 89 -9.57 -5.82 13.93
C THR A 89 -8.06 -6.06 13.82
N ALA A 90 -7.24 -5.21 14.45
CA ALA A 90 -5.78 -5.31 14.37
C ALA A 90 -5.25 -6.62 14.97
N GLU A 91 -4.22 -7.15 14.31
CA GLU A 91 -3.47 -8.34 14.77
C GLU A 91 -2.01 -8.00 14.96
N THR A 92 -1.30 -8.80 15.74
CA THR A 92 0.17 -8.79 15.73
C THR A 92 0.71 -9.34 14.42
N ILE A 93 1.93 -9.00 14.07
CA ILE A 93 2.66 -9.63 12.96
C ILE A 93 3.95 -10.24 13.52
N PRO A 94 4.06 -11.58 13.61
CA PRO A 94 3.08 -12.63 13.21
C PRO A 94 1.79 -12.64 14.03
N GLY A 95 0.69 -13.02 13.38
CA GLY A 95 -0.64 -13.18 13.96
C GLY A 95 -1.46 -14.24 13.24
N ALA A 96 -2.74 -14.35 13.55
CA ALA A 96 -3.61 -15.39 13.01
C ALA A 96 -3.63 -15.37 11.46
N THR A 97 -3.93 -14.21 10.88
CA THR A 97 -4.02 -14.04 9.42
C THR A 97 -2.69 -14.27 8.73
N THR A 98 -1.60 -13.68 9.24
CA THR A 98 -0.28 -13.84 8.62
C THR A 98 0.24 -15.27 8.69
N ASN A 99 -0.02 -15.99 9.80
CA ASN A 99 0.32 -17.40 9.94
C ASN A 99 -0.47 -18.28 8.98
N GLU A 100 -1.74 -17.97 8.75
CA GLU A 100 -2.56 -18.69 7.79
C GLU A 100 -2.08 -18.47 6.36
N LEU A 101 -1.93 -17.22 5.93
CA LEU A 101 -1.54 -16.87 4.57
C LEU A 101 -0.07 -17.23 4.27
N SER A 102 0.81 -17.33 5.27
CA SER A 102 2.19 -17.77 5.09
C SER A 102 2.30 -19.21 4.57
N LYS A 103 1.31 -20.06 4.84
CA LYS A 103 1.23 -21.41 4.29
C LYS A 103 1.12 -21.40 2.76
N TYR A 104 0.41 -20.42 2.21
CA TYR A 104 0.29 -20.21 0.77
C TYR A 104 1.57 -19.63 0.17
N ALA A 105 2.23 -18.70 0.85
CA ALA A 105 3.54 -18.20 0.44
C ALA A 105 4.56 -19.35 0.28
N LYS A 106 4.59 -20.28 1.23
CA LYS A 106 5.41 -21.49 1.14
C LYS A 106 4.95 -22.44 0.04
N LYS A 107 3.64 -22.71 -0.04
CA LYS A 107 3.06 -23.64 -1.04
C LYS A 107 3.42 -23.25 -2.46
N TYR A 108 3.37 -21.95 -2.77
CA TYR A 108 3.61 -21.44 -4.12
C TYR A 108 5.00 -20.85 -4.31
N ASN A 109 5.87 -20.94 -3.31
CA ASN A 109 7.21 -20.35 -3.32
C ASN A 109 7.19 -18.85 -3.73
N MET A 110 6.25 -18.07 -3.16
CA MET A 110 5.89 -16.73 -3.55
C MET A 110 5.99 -15.76 -2.36
N TYR A 111 6.50 -14.55 -2.58
CA TYR A 111 6.33 -13.46 -1.62
C TYR A 111 4.89 -12.96 -1.70
N ILE A 112 4.25 -12.76 -0.54
CA ILE A 112 2.92 -12.15 -0.46
C ILE A 112 3.04 -10.93 0.45
N ILE A 113 2.63 -9.75 -0.07
CA ILE A 113 2.69 -8.48 0.66
C ILE A 113 1.29 -7.88 0.66
N PHE A 114 0.77 -7.53 1.84
CA PHE A 114 -0.58 -6.97 1.97
C PHE A 114 -0.71 -5.99 3.12
N GLY A 115 -1.59 -4.98 2.96
CA GLY A 115 -1.88 -3.99 3.97
C GLY A 115 -2.82 -4.49 5.06
N MET A 116 -2.51 -4.19 6.32
CA MET A 116 -3.35 -4.49 7.48
C MET A 116 -3.08 -3.53 8.64
N THR A 117 -3.98 -3.53 9.61
CA THR A 117 -3.73 -2.87 10.90
C THR A 117 -2.96 -3.82 11.82
N GLU A 118 -1.82 -3.32 12.36
CA GLU A 118 -0.91 -4.09 13.21
C GLU A 118 -0.92 -3.53 14.64
N LYS A 119 -1.17 -4.37 15.62
CA LYS A 119 -0.93 -4.01 17.01
C LYS A 119 0.44 -4.49 17.47
N ASP A 120 1.04 -3.74 18.39
CA ASP A 120 2.28 -4.14 19.05
C ASP A 120 2.09 -5.47 19.79
N GLU A 121 3.18 -6.20 20.02
CA GLU A 121 3.15 -7.43 20.84
C GLU A 121 2.61 -7.16 22.27
N ALA A 122 2.86 -5.97 22.81
CA ALA A 122 2.31 -5.53 24.09
C ALA A 122 0.82 -5.12 24.02
N GLY A 123 0.21 -5.16 22.83
CA GLY A 123 -1.17 -4.76 22.59
C GLY A 123 -1.29 -3.46 21.81
N THR A 124 -2.34 -2.68 22.11
CA THR A 124 -2.54 -1.37 21.49
C THR A 124 -1.66 -0.29 22.15
N ILE A 125 -1.30 0.72 21.35
CA ILE A 125 -0.51 1.84 21.85
C ILE A 125 -1.47 2.95 22.30
N LYS A 126 -1.28 3.48 23.51
CA LYS A 126 -2.04 4.66 23.97
C LYS A 126 -1.34 5.94 23.57
N ASP A 127 -2.01 6.73 22.72
CA ASP A 127 -1.58 8.07 22.33
C ASP A 127 -2.64 9.09 22.78
N ASN A 128 -2.29 9.92 23.76
CA ASN A 128 -3.22 10.85 24.43
C ASN A 128 -4.49 10.18 24.97
N GLY A 129 -4.37 8.98 25.51
CA GLY A 129 -5.47 8.20 26.08
C GLY A 129 -6.31 7.43 25.06
N VAL A 130 -6.07 7.61 23.77
CA VAL A 130 -6.74 6.88 22.68
C VAL A 130 -5.91 5.67 22.27
N GLU A 131 -6.56 4.53 22.15
CA GLU A 131 -5.90 3.32 21.65
C GLU A 131 -5.65 3.42 20.15
N LYS A 132 -4.44 3.06 19.75
CA LYS A 132 -3.97 3.12 18.36
C LYS A 132 -3.14 1.90 18.00
N VAL A 133 -2.99 1.70 16.69
CA VAL A 133 -2.24 0.60 16.08
C VAL A 133 -1.34 1.15 14.96
N TYR A 134 -0.60 0.30 14.25
CA TYR A 134 0.12 0.70 13.05
C TYR A 134 -0.70 0.43 11.79
N ASN A 135 -0.50 1.25 10.77
CA ASN A 135 -0.83 0.92 9.39
C ASN A 135 0.40 0.19 8.81
N SER A 136 0.25 -1.08 8.49
CA SER A 136 1.39 -1.93 8.15
C SER A 136 1.20 -2.70 6.86
N ALA A 137 2.31 -3.00 6.21
CA ALA A 137 2.40 -4.02 5.18
C ALA A 137 2.98 -5.29 5.80
N ALA A 138 2.20 -6.36 5.87
CA ALA A 138 2.67 -7.68 6.21
C ALA A 138 3.46 -8.26 5.04
N ILE A 139 4.56 -8.95 5.32
CA ILE A 139 5.49 -9.50 4.33
C ILE A 139 5.67 -10.98 4.63
N LEU A 140 5.13 -11.83 3.77
CA LEU A 140 5.21 -13.27 3.87
C LEU A 140 6.24 -13.78 2.87
N TYR A 141 7.24 -14.49 3.37
CA TYR A 141 8.35 -15.01 2.56
C TYR A 141 8.09 -16.43 2.07
N PRO A 142 8.65 -16.83 0.93
CA PRO A 142 8.55 -18.20 0.42
C PRO A 142 9.05 -19.27 1.40
N ASN A 143 10.00 -18.94 2.27
CA ASN A 143 10.53 -19.82 3.29
C ASN A 143 9.68 -19.91 4.56
N GLY A 144 8.59 -19.16 4.63
CA GLY A 144 7.68 -19.08 5.77
C GLY A 144 8.06 -18.05 6.84
N LYS A 145 9.13 -17.27 6.64
CA LYS A 145 9.39 -16.09 7.46
C LYS A 145 8.24 -15.11 7.30
N ILE A 146 7.86 -14.44 8.38
CA ILE A 146 6.87 -13.37 8.42
C ILE A 146 7.57 -12.12 8.97
N ASP A 147 7.29 -10.98 8.35
CA ASP A 147 7.88 -9.70 8.70
C ASP A 147 6.87 -8.58 8.41
N SER A 148 7.15 -7.34 8.79
CA SER A 148 6.29 -6.19 8.51
C SER A 148 7.08 -4.93 8.18
N TYR A 149 6.39 -3.99 7.53
CA TYR A 149 6.75 -2.59 7.46
C TYR A 149 5.62 -1.76 8.06
N GLN A 150 5.95 -0.92 9.04
CA GLN A 150 5.03 0.02 9.66
C GLN A 150 5.16 1.39 9.00
N LYS A 151 4.06 1.91 8.45
CA LYS A 151 3.99 3.19 7.73
C LYS A 151 4.57 4.33 8.56
N ILE A 152 5.48 5.09 7.97
CA ILE A 152 6.16 6.20 8.65
C ILE A 152 5.32 7.48 8.58
N HIS A 153 4.69 7.76 7.43
CA HIS A 153 3.97 9.02 7.20
C HIS A 153 2.46 8.78 7.09
N ARG A 154 1.74 9.12 8.13
CA ARG A 154 0.28 8.98 8.19
C ARG A 154 -0.43 9.91 7.21
N ALA A 155 -1.53 9.47 6.63
CA ALA A 155 -2.36 10.23 5.71
C ALA A 155 -3.75 10.48 6.29
N GLY A 156 -4.37 11.61 5.93
CA GLY A 156 -5.77 11.90 6.23
C GLY A 156 -6.18 11.60 7.67
N GLN A 157 -7.14 10.71 7.81
CA GLN A 157 -7.72 10.32 9.10
C GLN A 157 -6.90 9.27 9.87
N GLU A 158 -5.81 8.78 9.32
CA GLU A 158 -4.97 7.79 10.01
C GLU A 158 -4.48 8.28 11.38
N ASN A 159 -4.32 9.59 11.56
CA ASN A 159 -3.96 10.16 12.86
C ASN A 159 -4.97 9.87 13.98
N LYS A 160 -6.20 9.46 13.64
CA LYS A 160 -7.25 9.10 14.61
C LYS A 160 -7.02 7.71 15.19
N TRP A 161 -6.51 6.79 14.40
CA TRP A 161 -6.38 5.38 14.77
C TRP A 161 -4.96 4.81 14.69
N SER A 162 -4.01 5.49 14.03
CA SER A 162 -2.66 4.96 13.88
C SER A 162 -1.57 5.78 14.56
N VAL A 163 -0.46 5.11 14.83
CA VAL A 163 0.83 5.68 15.19
C VAL A 163 1.82 5.52 14.05
N THR A 164 2.93 6.25 14.09
CA THR A 164 3.95 6.22 13.03
C THR A 164 4.96 5.09 13.25
N GLY A 165 5.27 4.35 12.18
CA GLY A 165 6.46 3.52 12.13
C GLY A 165 7.75 4.37 12.20
N LYS A 166 8.89 3.69 12.39
CA LYS A 166 10.17 4.39 12.61
C LYS A 166 11.29 3.87 11.72
N THR A 167 11.12 2.72 11.10
CA THR A 167 12.21 2.00 10.44
C THR A 167 11.88 1.69 9.00
N PRO A 168 12.68 2.12 8.03
CA PRO A 168 12.56 1.69 6.64
C PRO A 168 12.71 0.17 6.53
N LYS A 169 12.10 -0.43 5.52
CA LYS A 169 12.11 -1.87 5.31
C LYS A 169 12.70 -2.25 3.96
N ILE A 170 13.67 -3.15 3.99
CA ILE A 170 14.29 -3.74 2.80
C ILE A 170 14.14 -5.26 2.86
N ILE A 171 13.67 -5.85 1.76
CA ILE A 171 13.56 -7.28 1.57
C ILE A 171 14.72 -7.72 0.66
N GLU A 172 15.52 -8.67 1.09
CA GLU A 172 16.54 -9.28 0.25
C GLU A 172 15.96 -10.48 -0.50
N THR A 173 16.14 -10.51 -1.82
CA THR A 173 15.64 -11.56 -2.69
C THR A 173 16.73 -12.05 -3.62
N LYS A 174 16.49 -13.18 -4.32
CA LYS A 174 17.40 -13.69 -5.36
C LYS A 174 17.54 -12.75 -6.57
N TRP A 175 16.63 -11.78 -6.75
CA TRP A 175 16.66 -10.79 -7.84
C TRP A 175 17.24 -9.44 -7.42
N GLY A 176 17.59 -9.27 -6.15
CA GLY A 176 18.08 -8.03 -5.57
C GLY A 176 17.24 -7.56 -4.39
N LYS A 177 17.45 -6.33 -4.00
CA LYS A 177 16.80 -5.73 -2.84
C LYS A 177 15.52 -4.99 -3.24
N ILE A 178 14.49 -5.11 -2.41
CA ILE A 178 13.18 -4.46 -2.57
C ILE A 178 12.97 -3.52 -1.39
N GLY A 179 12.75 -2.23 -1.64
CA GLY A 179 12.24 -1.30 -0.63
C GLY A 179 10.73 -1.45 -0.46
N VAL A 180 10.23 -1.21 0.73
CA VAL A 180 8.78 -1.26 1.03
C VAL A 180 8.36 0.08 1.60
N ASP A 181 7.35 0.69 1.01
CA ASP A 181 6.68 1.86 1.54
C ASP A 181 5.15 1.72 1.46
N ILE A 182 4.40 2.62 2.06
CA ILE A 182 2.93 2.61 2.01
C ILE A 182 2.41 4.01 1.66
N CYS A 183 1.70 4.12 0.53
CA CYS A 183 0.86 5.25 0.15
C CYS A 183 1.57 6.61 0.31
N ARG A 184 1.23 7.37 1.35
CA ARG A 184 1.77 8.71 1.62
C ARG A 184 3.29 8.73 1.69
N ASP A 185 3.93 7.65 2.13
CA ASP A 185 5.39 7.54 2.17
C ASP A 185 6.01 7.82 0.80
N GLY A 186 5.54 7.11 -0.22
CA GLY A 186 6.02 7.28 -1.59
C GLY A 186 5.45 8.51 -2.29
N HIS A 187 4.24 8.93 -1.93
CA HIS A 187 3.59 10.04 -2.63
C HIS A 187 4.17 11.41 -2.29
N PHE A 188 4.64 11.62 -1.06
CA PHE A 188 4.98 12.97 -0.58
C PHE A 188 6.41 13.10 -0.07
N TYR A 189 7.06 11.99 0.25
CA TYR A 189 8.35 11.99 0.94
C TYR A 189 9.39 11.23 0.11
N PRO A 190 10.18 11.94 -0.71
CA PRO A 190 11.17 11.33 -1.60
C PRO A 190 12.35 10.70 -0.84
N GLU A 191 12.46 10.98 0.46
CA GLU A 191 13.56 10.52 1.31
C GLU A 191 13.64 9.00 1.38
N LEU A 192 12.49 8.31 1.48
CA LEU A 192 12.48 6.84 1.52
C LEU A 192 12.94 6.24 0.20
N GLY A 193 12.44 6.74 -0.94
CA GLY A 193 12.88 6.28 -2.25
C GLY A 193 14.38 6.47 -2.45
N ARG A 194 14.90 7.64 -2.08
CA ARG A 194 16.32 7.92 -2.15
C ARG A 194 17.14 7.03 -1.20
N TYR A 195 16.63 6.77 0.00
CA TYR A 195 17.25 5.84 0.93
C TYR A 195 17.33 4.43 0.34
N TYR A 196 16.23 3.91 -0.20
CA TYR A 196 16.20 2.57 -0.82
C TYR A 196 17.17 2.46 -1.99
N ALA A 197 17.19 3.47 -2.87
CA ALA A 197 18.15 3.51 -3.98
C ALA A 197 19.61 3.51 -3.49
N ALA A 198 19.93 4.32 -2.47
CA ALA A 198 21.26 4.38 -1.86
C ALA A 198 21.65 3.07 -1.18
N MET A 199 20.69 2.32 -0.64
CA MET A 199 20.92 1.00 -0.06
C MET A 199 20.99 -0.13 -1.11
N GLY A 200 20.91 0.22 -2.40
CA GLY A 200 21.05 -0.70 -3.52
C GLY A 200 19.78 -1.46 -3.86
N CYS A 201 18.62 -0.94 -3.48
CA CYS A 201 17.36 -1.49 -3.96
C CYS A 201 17.20 -1.22 -5.46
N THR A 202 16.78 -2.26 -6.18
CA THR A 202 16.43 -2.20 -7.60
C THR A 202 14.94 -2.24 -7.85
N MET A 203 14.19 -2.55 -6.82
CA MET A 203 12.72 -2.66 -6.82
C MET A 203 12.15 -1.96 -5.61
N PHE A 204 10.90 -1.49 -5.71
CA PHE A 204 10.11 -1.16 -4.53
C PHE A 204 8.65 -1.61 -4.67
N VAL A 205 8.05 -1.90 -3.53
CA VAL A 205 6.65 -2.32 -3.40
C VAL A 205 5.89 -1.23 -2.66
N HIS A 206 4.74 -0.86 -3.21
CA HIS A 206 3.97 0.30 -2.76
C HIS A 206 2.46 -0.04 -2.66
N PRO A 207 2.00 -0.67 -1.57
CA PRO A 207 0.59 -0.75 -1.23
C PRO A 207 0.02 0.65 -0.99
N THR A 208 -1.14 0.95 -1.56
CA THR A 208 -1.74 2.28 -1.44
C THR A 208 -3.25 2.25 -1.42
N ALA A 209 -3.87 3.28 -0.84
CA ALA A 209 -5.28 3.59 -0.90
C ALA A 209 -5.42 5.07 -1.27
N THR A 210 -5.45 5.35 -2.57
CA THR A 210 -5.35 6.70 -3.10
C THR A 210 -6.51 7.00 -4.03
N THR A 211 -7.10 8.18 -3.82
CA THR A 211 -8.06 8.79 -4.74
C THR A 211 -7.32 9.58 -5.81
N GLY A 212 -7.91 9.68 -7.02
CA GLY A 212 -7.47 10.62 -8.03
C GLY A 212 -6.55 10.06 -9.08
N ASN A 213 -5.96 10.93 -9.82
CA ASN A 213 -5.53 10.78 -11.19
C ASN A 213 -4.13 10.17 -11.39
N ALA A 214 -3.82 9.91 -12.63
CA ALA A 214 -2.52 9.52 -13.14
C ALA A 214 -1.36 10.45 -12.71
N TRP A 215 -1.66 11.67 -12.23
CA TRP A 215 -0.68 12.63 -11.76
C TRP A 215 0.18 12.08 -10.62
N TYR A 216 -0.42 11.38 -9.65
CA TYR A 216 0.32 10.74 -8.57
C TYR A 216 1.27 9.64 -9.07
N ARG A 217 0.88 8.94 -10.14
CA ARG A 217 1.73 7.92 -10.73
C ARG A 217 2.94 8.49 -11.45
N SER A 218 2.69 9.46 -12.34
CA SER A 218 3.72 9.94 -13.25
C SER A 218 4.73 10.87 -12.60
N THR A 219 4.31 11.64 -11.58
CA THR A 219 5.17 12.66 -11.00
C THR A 219 5.81 12.25 -9.68
N ARG A 220 5.17 11.37 -8.92
CA ARG A 220 5.67 10.97 -7.60
C ARG A 220 6.29 9.59 -7.62
N ILE A 221 5.52 8.55 -7.92
CA ILE A 221 6.05 7.19 -7.97
C ILE A 221 6.95 7.00 -9.20
N GLY A 222 6.61 7.59 -10.35
CA GLY A 222 7.47 7.59 -11.53
C GLY A 222 8.87 8.15 -11.26
N SER A 223 9.01 9.09 -10.33
CA SER A 223 10.33 9.62 -9.95
C SER A 223 11.24 8.57 -9.30
N TYR A 224 10.70 7.55 -8.64
CA TYR A 224 11.48 6.45 -8.09
C TYR A 224 12.02 5.55 -9.22
N VAL A 225 11.23 5.40 -10.28
CA VAL A 225 11.63 4.63 -11.45
C VAL A 225 12.70 5.38 -12.23
N ASP A 226 12.43 6.63 -12.62
CA ASP A 226 13.32 7.40 -13.50
C ASP A 226 14.55 7.95 -12.78
N ARG A 227 14.33 8.64 -11.66
CA ARG A 227 15.40 9.31 -10.91
C ARG A 227 16.22 8.34 -10.07
N ASP A 228 15.57 7.40 -9.42
CA ASP A 228 16.21 6.51 -8.45
C ASP A 228 16.54 5.13 -9.03
N GLY A 229 16.13 4.87 -10.28
CA GLY A 229 16.52 3.68 -11.04
C GLY A 229 15.94 2.37 -10.52
N MET A 230 14.75 2.42 -9.92
CA MET A 230 14.05 1.23 -9.40
C MET A 230 12.86 0.86 -10.30
N VAL A 231 12.48 -0.41 -10.28
CA VAL A 231 11.16 -0.83 -10.80
C VAL A 231 10.12 -0.75 -9.68
N ALA A 232 8.88 -0.47 -10.06
CA ALA A 232 7.80 -0.24 -9.12
C ALA A 232 6.71 -1.30 -9.21
N ILE A 233 6.24 -1.80 -8.07
CA ILE A 233 5.06 -2.66 -7.93
C ILE A 233 4.08 -1.92 -7.01
N THR A 234 3.15 -1.19 -7.62
CA THR A 234 2.19 -0.34 -6.90
C THR A 234 0.80 -0.98 -6.93
N CYS A 235 0.21 -1.21 -5.79
CA CYS A 235 -1.09 -1.83 -5.65
C CYS A 235 -2.07 -0.93 -4.90
N ASN A 236 -3.13 -0.47 -5.56
CA ASN A 236 -4.12 0.43 -5.01
C ASN A 236 -5.38 -0.29 -4.56
N LEU A 237 -5.89 0.09 -3.38
CA LEU A 237 -7.21 -0.30 -2.93
C LEU A 237 -8.25 0.31 -3.87
N LEU A 238 -9.27 -0.46 -4.23
CA LEU A 238 -10.39 0.01 -5.02
C LEU A 238 -11.65 0.15 -4.18
N GLY A 239 -12.57 0.99 -4.64
CA GLY A 239 -13.83 1.22 -3.98
C GLY A 239 -13.78 2.31 -2.93
N GLY A 240 -14.80 2.35 -2.09
CA GLY A 240 -14.93 3.44 -1.13
C GLY A 240 -14.17 3.23 0.15
N ASP A 241 -14.09 4.30 0.86
CA ASP A 241 -13.43 4.48 2.13
C ASP A 241 -14.42 4.13 3.26
N GLY A 242 -14.86 2.89 3.36
CA GLY A 242 -15.74 2.49 4.47
C GLY A 242 -16.80 1.45 4.09
N ILE A 243 -18.01 1.63 4.62
CA ILE A 243 -19.12 0.70 4.42
C ILE A 243 -19.81 1.00 3.09
N TYR A 244 -20.00 -0.02 2.26
CA TYR A 244 -20.78 0.10 1.02
C TYR A 244 -22.28 0.02 1.32
N VAL A 245 -23.05 0.96 0.76
CA VAL A 245 -24.50 1.05 0.85
C VAL A 245 -25.10 1.42 -0.50
N ALA A 246 -25.70 0.49 -1.17
CA ALA A 246 -26.19 0.65 -2.55
C ALA A 246 -27.15 1.85 -2.73
N ASP A 247 -27.92 2.19 -1.70
CA ASP A 247 -28.93 3.26 -1.74
C ASP A 247 -28.52 4.50 -0.91
N GLY A 248 -27.25 4.58 -0.49
CA GLY A 248 -26.74 5.71 0.29
C GLY A 248 -27.30 5.86 1.70
N ALA A 249 -28.10 4.89 2.16
CA ALA A 249 -28.72 4.90 3.48
C ALA A 249 -28.30 3.67 4.30
N TYR A 250 -27.79 3.91 5.50
CA TYR A 250 -27.45 2.87 6.46
C TYR A 250 -27.63 3.38 7.89
N THR A 251 -28.23 2.57 8.73
CA THR A 251 -28.32 2.84 10.16
C THR A 251 -27.24 2.05 10.87
N TYR A 252 -26.29 2.75 11.46
CA TYR A 252 -25.18 2.14 12.16
C TYR A 252 -25.65 1.37 13.39
N SER A 253 -25.33 0.07 13.46
CA SER A 253 -25.72 -0.78 14.57
C SER A 253 -24.57 -1.65 15.07
N PRO A 254 -24.35 -1.72 16.39
CA PRO A 254 -23.43 -2.69 16.98
C PRO A 254 -23.87 -4.15 16.74
N ASP A 255 -25.13 -4.39 16.39
CA ASP A 255 -25.66 -5.73 16.09
C ASP A 255 -25.20 -6.24 14.70
N ASP A 256 -24.69 -5.33 13.84
CA ASP A 256 -24.08 -5.71 12.57
C ASP A 256 -22.66 -6.30 12.71
N ILE A 257 -22.22 -6.58 13.91
CA ILE A 257 -20.97 -7.32 14.15
C ILE A 257 -21.37 -8.71 14.66
N ASP A 258 -21.02 -9.73 13.88
CA ASP A 258 -21.34 -11.11 14.15
C ASP A 258 -20.54 -11.72 15.33
N GLU A 259 -20.76 -13.01 15.60
CA GLU A 259 -20.08 -13.75 16.67
C GLU A 259 -18.57 -13.95 16.43
N ASN A 260 -18.12 -13.83 15.17
CA ASN A 260 -16.70 -13.90 14.80
C ASN A 260 -16.00 -12.54 14.93
N GLY A 261 -16.76 -11.48 15.22
CA GLY A 261 -16.26 -10.11 15.27
C GLY A 261 -16.14 -9.47 13.88
N ASP A 262 -16.81 -10.03 12.88
CA ASP A 262 -16.85 -9.49 11.53
C ASP A 262 -18.06 -8.59 11.32
N PHE A 263 -17.84 -7.46 10.64
CA PHE A 263 -18.93 -6.58 10.25
C PHE A 263 -19.72 -7.18 9.08
N VAL A 264 -21.03 -7.31 9.26
CA VAL A 264 -21.95 -7.91 8.28
C VAL A 264 -23.04 -6.95 7.79
N GLY A 265 -23.00 -5.70 8.24
CA GLY A 265 -23.93 -4.66 7.82
C GLY A 265 -23.61 -4.04 6.46
N GLY A 266 -24.45 -3.12 6.03
CA GLY A 266 -24.34 -2.49 4.72
C GLY A 266 -24.88 -3.36 3.60
N SER A 267 -24.57 -2.98 2.35
CA SER A 267 -24.94 -3.72 1.15
C SER A 267 -23.82 -4.62 0.67
N ALA A 268 -24.16 -5.66 -0.09
CA ALA A 268 -23.15 -6.48 -0.73
C ALA A 268 -22.34 -5.65 -1.74
N ILE A 269 -21.02 -5.73 -1.63
CA ILE A 269 -20.12 -5.06 -2.57
C ILE A 269 -20.23 -5.77 -3.92
N PRO A 270 -20.45 -5.05 -5.04
CA PRO A 270 -20.48 -5.67 -6.35
C PRO A 270 -19.18 -6.40 -6.67
N GLU A 271 -19.28 -7.66 -7.07
CA GLU A 271 -18.10 -8.46 -7.48
C GLU A 271 -17.61 -8.10 -8.90
N THR A 272 -18.47 -7.49 -9.67
CA THR A 272 -18.16 -7.02 -11.03
C THR A 272 -18.53 -5.56 -11.14
N ILE A 273 -17.60 -4.77 -11.63
CA ILE A 273 -17.83 -3.37 -11.94
C ILE A 273 -18.05 -3.29 -13.43
N TYR A 274 -19.28 -2.97 -13.79
CA TYR A 274 -19.69 -2.90 -15.18
C TYR A 274 -19.45 -1.50 -15.71
N ASN A 275 -18.93 -1.47 -16.94
CA ASN A 275 -18.94 -0.35 -17.85
C ASN A 275 -18.13 0.90 -17.48
N GLN A 276 -17.04 1.07 -18.19
CA GLN A 276 -16.14 2.23 -18.11
C GLN A 276 -16.77 3.54 -18.51
N ASN A 277 -17.78 3.50 -19.39
CA ASN A 277 -18.42 4.69 -19.94
C ASN A 277 -19.54 5.23 -19.03
N GLU A 278 -19.87 4.50 -17.97
CA GLU A 278 -20.96 4.80 -17.04
C GLU A 278 -20.50 4.93 -15.59
N ILE A 279 -19.25 5.35 -15.37
CA ILE A 279 -18.68 5.51 -13.99
C ILE A 279 -19.51 6.45 -13.14
N GLU A 280 -20.04 7.51 -13.72
CA GLU A 280 -20.86 8.47 -12.97
C GLU A 280 -22.16 7.85 -12.50
N ASP A 281 -22.65 6.83 -13.19
CA ASP A 281 -23.90 6.10 -12.89
C ASP A 281 -23.66 4.75 -12.21
N ASP A 282 -22.42 4.23 -12.19
CA ASP A 282 -22.10 2.99 -11.50
C ASP A 282 -22.12 3.19 -9.96
N PRO A 283 -23.01 2.49 -9.23
CA PRO A 283 -23.13 2.61 -7.78
C PRO A 283 -21.81 2.37 -7.04
N TYR A 284 -20.94 1.54 -7.58
CA TYR A 284 -19.63 1.24 -6.97
C TYR A 284 -18.71 2.46 -6.91
N TRP A 285 -18.73 3.31 -7.94
CA TRP A 285 -17.88 4.51 -8.01
C TRP A 285 -18.55 5.77 -7.45
N ASN A 286 -19.83 5.66 -7.09
CA ASN A 286 -20.54 6.78 -6.48
C ASN A 286 -20.12 6.92 -5.00
N SER A 287 -19.45 8.01 -4.67
CA SER A 287 -18.99 8.28 -3.30
C SER A 287 -20.10 8.32 -2.26
N ARG A 288 -21.35 8.58 -2.66
CA ARG A 288 -22.53 8.57 -1.77
C ARG A 288 -22.88 7.17 -1.27
N ASN A 289 -22.45 6.14 -1.99
CA ASN A 289 -22.69 4.75 -1.64
C ASN A 289 -21.62 4.16 -0.73
N TRP A 290 -20.65 4.97 -0.30
CA TRP A 290 -19.59 4.57 0.62
C TRP A 290 -19.60 5.47 1.84
N LEU A 291 -19.86 4.88 2.99
CA LEU A 291 -19.88 5.60 4.27
C LEU A 291 -18.51 5.51 4.94
N GLY A 292 -17.78 6.58 4.88
CA GLY A 292 -16.43 6.74 5.43
C GLY A 292 -16.02 8.21 5.41
N THR A 293 -14.72 8.46 5.35
CA THR A 293 -14.19 9.82 5.52
C THR A 293 -13.58 10.44 4.27
N GLY A 294 -13.55 9.75 3.14
CA GLY A 294 -12.68 10.25 2.10
C GLY A 294 -13.07 10.05 0.65
N GLY A 295 -14.12 9.37 0.33
CA GLY A 295 -14.51 9.16 -1.06
C GLY A 295 -14.08 7.83 -1.63
N VAL A 296 -13.92 7.76 -2.95
CA VAL A 296 -13.67 6.50 -3.66
C VAL A 296 -12.21 6.40 -4.09
N PHE A 297 -11.57 5.29 -3.76
CA PHE A 297 -10.22 4.97 -4.20
C PHE A 297 -10.27 4.44 -5.63
N ASN A 298 -9.93 5.27 -6.58
CA ASN A 298 -10.00 5.01 -8.00
C ASN A 298 -8.65 5.16 -8.72
N SER A 299 -7.56 5.30 -7.97
CA SER A 299 -6.23 5.34 -8.56
C SER A 299 -5.83 3.95 -9.07
N THR A 300 -4.93 3.91 -10.01
CA THR A 300 -4.56 2.67 -10.68
C THR A 300 -3.41 1.97 -9.96
N SER A 301 -3.53 0.66 -9.76
CA SER A 301 -2.36 -0.20 -9.55
C SER A 301 -1.50 -0.23 -10.81
N PHE A 302 -0.20 -0.45 -10.70
CA PHE A 302 0.67 -0.59 -11.87
C PHE A 302 1.99 -1.30 -11.54
N ILE A 303 2.58 -1.90 -12.56
CA ILE A 303 3.93 -2.42 -12.54
C ILE A 303 4.74 -1.61 -13.56
N ALA A 304 5.78 -0.91 -13.12
CA ALA A 304 6.59 -0.03 -13.95
C ALA A 304 8.05 -0.45 -13.92
N THR A 305 8.66 -0.55 -15.10
CA THR A 305 10.10 -0.78 -15.28
C THR A 305 10.83 0.53 -15.51
N LYS A 306 12.16 0.51 -15.44
CA LYS A 306 12.99 1.69 -15.75
C LYS A 306 12.68 2.19 -17.16
N GLY A 307 12.52 3.48 -17.29
CA GLY A 307 12.11 4.11 -18.55
C GLY A 307 10.62 4.05 -18.83
N SER A 308 9.81 3.40 -17.98
CA SER A 308 8.36 3.45 -18.09
C SER A 308 7.87 4.87 -17.84
N THR A 309 7.00 5.32 -18.73
CA THR A 309 6.22 6.55 -18.55
C THR A 309 4.85 6.19 -17.95
N ALA A 310 4.06 7.20 -17.60
CA ALA A 310 2.68 6.98 -17.20
C ALA A 310 1.83 6.26 -18.27
N SER A 311 2.24 6.36 -19.54
CA SER A 311 1.59 5.71 -20.68
C SER A 311 2.10 4.30 -20.97
N THR A 312 3.34 3.98 -20.59
CA THR A 312 4.00 2.70 -20.90
C THR A 312 4.12 1.75 -19.71
N ALA A 313 3.87 2.23 -18.49
CA ALA A 313 3.75 1.34 -17.33
C ALA A 313 2.57 0.38 -17.55
N LEU A 314 2.79 -0.91 -17.28
CA LEU A 314 1.71 -1.90 -17.29
C LEU A 314 0.65 -1.49 -16.28
N LYS A 315 -0.53 -1.25 -16.78
CA LYS A 315 -1.66 -0.79 -15.99
C LYS A 315 -2.67 -1.91 -15.93
N PRO A 316 -3.08 -2.32 -14.74
CA PRO A 316 -4.28 -3.09 -14.67
C PRO A 316 -5.45 -2.22 -15.10
N ARG A 317 -6.37 -2.81 -15.61
CA ARG A 317 -7.69 -2.53 -16.18
C ARG A 317 -8.38 -1.19 -15.89
N ILE A 318 -7.93 -0.37 -14.93
CA ILE A 318 -8.44 0.99 -14.71
C ILE A 318 -7.33 2.00 -14.92
N ASN A 319 -7.54 2.89 -15.87
CA ASN A 319 -6.75 4.11 -15.96
C ASN A 319 -7.69 5.31 -15.97
N TYR A 320 -8.05 5.76 -14.78
CA TYR A 320 -8.79 6.99 -14.64
C TYR A 320 -7.85 8.18 -14.88
N ASN A 321 -8.06 8.89 -15.97
CA ASN A 321 -7.22 10.03 -16.37
C ASN A 321 -7.70 11.38 -15.82
N GLY A 322 -8.59 11.39 -14.84
CA GLY A 322 -9.17 12.59 -14.24
C GLY A 322 -10.26 13.27 -15.07
N THR A 323 -10.56 12.76 -16.25
CA THR A 323 -11.62 13.26 -17.14
C THR A 323 -12.78 12.28 -17.30
N GLY A 324 -12.77 11.19 -16.55
CA GLY A 324 -13.75 10.11 -16.70
C GLY A 324 -13.42 9.11 -17.82
N ALA A 325 -12.36 9.35 -18.59
CA ALA A 325 -11.96 8.44 -19.65
C ALA A 325 -10.91 7.42 -19.20
N TYR A 326 -11.03 6.19 -19.57
CA TYR A 326 -10.07 5.11 -19.36
C TYR A 326 -9.04 5.07 -20.47
N SER A 327 -7.83 4.61 -20.18
CA SER A 327 -6.84 4.45 -21.24
C SER A 327 -6.95 3.10 -21.94
N GLU A 328 -6.42 3.08 -23.14
CA GLU A 328 -6.54 2.06 -24.19
C GLU A 328 -6.18 0.60 -23.83
N GLY A 329 -5.57 0.31 -22.70
CA GLY A 329 -5.17 -1.07 -22.35
C GLY A 329 -6.28 -1.96 -21.78
N PHE A 330 -7.48 -1.42 -21.63
CA PHE A 330 -8.60 -2.16 -21.05
C PHE A 330 -9.36 -2.99 -22.11
N GLU A 331 -9.53 -2.46 -23.30
CA GLU A 331 -10.27 -3.12 -24.38
C GLU A 331 -9.55 -4.35 -24.93
N GLU A 332 -8.22 -4.33 -24.94
CA GLU A 332 -7.40 -5.41 -25.51
C GLU A 332 -7.52 -6.75 -24.77
N ARG A 333 -8.01 -6.77 -23.54
CA ARG A 333 -8.05 -7.98 -22.71
C ARG A 333 -9.42 -8.66 -22.63
N GLY A 334 -10.44 -8.12 -23.26
CA GLY A 334 -11.78 -8.71 -23.30
C GLY A 334 -12.45 -8.88 -21.91
N ASN A 335 -11.94 -8.19 -20.88
CA ASN A 335 -12.46 -8.26 -19.53
C ASN A 335 -13.04 -6.92 -19.10
N THR A 336 -14.29 -6.93 -18.75
CA THR A 336 -15.08 -5.75 -18.39
C THR A 336 -14.92 -5.31 -16.94
N SER A 337 -14.35 -6.14 -16.06
CA SER A 337 -14.17 -5.79 -14.64
C SER A 337 -12.76 -5.28 -14.36
N PRO A 338 -12.61 -4.14 -13.66
CA PRO A 338 -11.33 -3.66 -13.17
C PRO A 338 -10.78 -4.49 -11.99
N LEU A 339 -11.63 -5.32 -11.37
CA LEU A 339 -11.22 -6.22 -10.30
C LEU A 339 -10.42 -7.39 -10.84
N GLY A 340 -9.44 -7.85 -10.08
CA GLY A 340 -8.66 -9.02 -10.41
C GLY A 340 -7.15 -8.82 -10.40
N LEU A 341 -6.48 -9.80 -10.95
CA LEU A 341 -5.03 -9.92 -10.97
C LEU A 341 -4.43 -9.29 -12.22
N GLU A 342 -3.41 -8.44 -12.05
CA GLU A 342 -2.53 -8.01 -13.13
C GLU A 342 -1.15 -8.61 -12.92
N ILE A 343 -0.59 -9.25 -13.94
CA ILE A 343 0.68 -9.99 -13.86
C ILE A 343 1.64 -9.48 -14.92
N ALA A 344 2.90 -9.27 -14.53
CA ALA A 344 3.98 -8.91 -15.42
C ALA A 344 5.27 -9.67 -15.10
N ASP A 345 6.01 -10.06 -16.14
CA ASP A 345 7.42 -10.43 -16.00
C ASP A 345 8.23 -9.13 -15.91
N MET A 346 9.00 -8.95 -14.84
CA MET A 346 9.76 -7.73 -14.63
C MET A 346 11.11 -7.79 -15.34
N ASP A 347 11.47 -6.71 -15.99
CA ASP A 347 12.80 -6.48 -16.52
C ASP A 347 13.58 -5.54 -15.59
N LEU A 348 14.69 -6.02 -15.07
CA LEU A 348 15.58 -5.26 -14.20
C LEU A 348 16.78 -4.66 -14.96
N THR A 349 16.77 -4.70 -16.28
CA THR A 349 17.83 -4.12 -17.11
C THR A 349 17.98 -2.63 -16.81
N GLY A 350 19.21 -2.21 -16.55
CA GLY A 350 19.53 -0.82 -16.26
C GLY A 350 18.98 -0.27 -14.96
N THR A 351 18.44 -1.12 -14.06
CA THR A 351 18.10 -0.69 -12.71
C THR A 351 19.35 -0.40 -11.89
N GLY A 352 19.21 0.38 -10.86
CA GLY A 352 20.24 0.79 -9.94
C GLY A 352 20.48 2.29 -9.96
N PHE A 353 20.91 2.81 -8.82
CA PHE A 353 21.20 4.22 -8.66
C PHE A 353 22.43 4.62 -9.49
N SER A 354 22.27 5.54 -10.43
CA SER A 354 23.32 5.96 -11.36
C SER A 354 24.16 7.14 -10.87
N GLY A 355 23.96 7.58 -9.64
CA GLY A 355 24.76 8.66 -9.06
C GLY A 355 26.21 8.24 -8.81
N THR A 356 27.16 8.97 -9.36
CA THR A 356 28.58 8.81 -9.05
C THR A 356 29.01 9.77 -7.95
N GLU A 357 30.12 9.51 -7.26
CA GLU A 357 30.67 10.43 -6.25
C GLU A 357 30.94 11.84 -6.82
N SER A 358 31.20 11.94 -8.11
CA SER A 358 31.42 13.23 -8.81
C SER A 358 30.12 14.03 -8.95
N THR A 359 28.96 13.36 -9.05
CA THR A 359 27.65 13.98 -9.29
C THR A 359 26.77 14.02 -8.05
N PHE A 360 26.89 13.04 -7.16
CA PHE A 360 26.15 12.98 -5.90
C PHE A 360 27.00 13.48 -4.74
N LYS A 361 26.48 14.39 -3.93
CA LYS A 361 27.20 15.05 -2.83
C LYS A 361 26.59 14.67 -1.46
N PRO A 362 26.76 13.42 -0.97
CA PRO A 362 26.07 12.93 0.21
C PRO A 362 26.39 13.74 1.46
N ALA A 363 27.65 14.13 1.67
CA ALA A 363 28.06 14.95 2.82
C ALA A 363 27.43 16.36 2.83
N LEU A 364 27.22 16.94 1.66
CA LEU A 364 26.51 18.21 1.51
C LEU A 364 25.04 18.04 1.85
N TYR A 365 24.41 17.01 1.31
CA TYR A 365 22.97 16.76 1.56
C TYR A 365 22.70 16.42 3.04
N ALA A 366 23.55 15.63 3.68
CA ALA A 366 23.43 15.37 5.10
C ALA A 366 23.42 16.66 5.95
N LYS A 367 24.31 17.62 5.62
CA LYS A 367 24.35 18.93 6.30
C LYS A 367 23.10 19.78 6.00
N LEU A 368 22.61 19.75 4.78
CA LEU A 368 21.39 20.48 4.39
C LEU A 368 20.16 19.91 5.09
N TYR A 369 20.01 18.60 5.13
CA TYR A 369 18.90 17.94 5.83
C TYR A 369 18.95 18.20 7.33
N ASP A 370 20.12 18.10 7.98
CA ASP A 370 20.25 18.41 9.41
C ASP A 370 19.83 19.85 9.71
N LYS A 371 20.26 20.81 8.90
CA LYS A 371 19.86 22.21 9.02
C LYS A 371 18.37 22.41 8.82
N THR A 372 17.79 21.77 7.80
CA THR A 372 16.36 21.84 7.48
C THR A 372 15.52 21.26 8.60
N CYS A 373 15.88 20.07 9.10
CA CYS A 373 15.18 19.42 10.19
C CYS A 373 15.21 20.25 11.49
N LYS A 374 16.37 20.82 11.83
CA LYS A 374 16.50 21.70 13.01
C LYS A 374 15.63 22.95 12.86
N HIS A 375 15.60 23.56 11.68
CA HIS A 375 14.75 24.72 11.43
C HIS A 375 13.26 24.36 11.55
N TYR A 376 12.84 23.25 10.96
CA TYR A 376 11.45 22.78 11.04
C TYR A 376 11.01 22.51 12.49
N ILE A 377 11.85 21.83 13.27
CA ILE A 377 11.57 21.55 14.68
C ILE A 377 11.40 22.88 15.47
N ALA A 378 12.27 23.85 15.26
CA ALA A 378 12.19 25.15 15.89
C ALA A 378 10.88 25.88 15.56
N VAL A 379 10.45 25.88 14.31
CA VAL A 379 9.19 26.49 13.87
C VAL A 379 7.97 25.81 14.49
N VAL A 380 7.94 24.48 14.50
CA VAL A 380 6.82 23.71 15.08
C VAL A 380 6.74 23.91 16.60
N MET A 381 7.86 23.92 17.30
CA MET A 381 7.89 24.21 18.74
C MET A 381 7.42 25.64 19.04
N TYR A 382 7.85 26.62 18.25
CA TYR A 382 7.40 28.01 18.41
C TYR A 382 5.88 28.16 18.24
N GLN A 383 5.29 27.47 17.26
CA GLN A 383 3.84 27.47 17.05
C GLN A 383 3.05 26.79 18.18
N LYS A 384 3.62 25.75 18.82
CA LYS A 384 3.00 25.09 19.98
C LYS A 384 3.03 25.92 21.26
N ILE A 385 4.02 26.79 21.41
CA ILE A 385 4.14 27.68 22.58
C ILE A 385 3.16 28.87 22.47
N LYS A 386 2.75 29.24 21.27
CA LYS A 386 1.80 30.34 21.00
C LYS A 386 0.33 29.93 21.01
N ARG A 387 0.00 28.66 21.15
CA ARG A 387 -1.35 28.12 21.35
C ARG A 387 -1.54 27.73 22.81
#